data_90c414f3a65f3d5150ca2553e1f0c478
#
_entry.id   90c414f3a65f3d5150ca2553e1f0c478
#
_cell.length_a   1.000
_cell.length_b   1.000
_cell.length_c   1.000
_cell.angle_alpha   90.00
_cell.angle_beta   90.00
_cell.angle_gamma   90.00
#
_symmetry.space_group_name_H-M   'P 1'
#
loop_
_entity.id
_entity.type
_entity.pdbx_description
1 polymer ?
#
loop_
_entity_poly.entity_id
_entity_poly.type
_entity_poly.pdbx_seq_one_letter_code
_entity_poly.pdbx_strand_id
1 'polypeptide(L)'
;MTVPVSRDLRLLPAALLGWAVALVGTRADPVLGCVLLLGCLVLTATAAARSGRPPGGRHRRRTHGRAAATVLLTGASMSMLLGWSWARAEIRDAVVEPYLRSTVTSELRIDSEPRPLAEDRLLVRATWVAVQTGEESAPGRPGVAVTVLADASWMSVVVGSRVQAAARVVATQPGDAAAALLVADGPPDVVARAPPVAALVARLREGLVSASAGLDSQARGLVPGIAIGDDRALPVTLAADLRTVSLTHVTAVSGAHVAMVVGVVLLVLRRLPRPWQAVIGGVVLTALVVLVHPSASVLRSAAMGGVLLTGLLLGRPRAALPALWASVIALLAVDPWLAGSFGFVLSVLATAGLLLASGPLADRLSRHLPRLVALALAVPLAAQLACTPALALLQPAMPVHGVLANVLSAPAVPPATALGLLATLVAPASPTLAQLLAAAAGVATAWVASVATWCAGLPLATVPWWVAVTIGAAGLLLARLLRSSRRRRER
;
A
#
# COMPACT_ATOMS: atom_id res chain seq x y z
N MET A 1 25.56 -14.53 -3.07
CA MET A 1 24.96 -15.64 -2.29
C MET A 1 23.47 -15.39 -2.23
N THR A 2 22.67 -16.16 -2.95
CA THR A 2 21.20 -16.13 -2.85
C THR A 2 20.83 -16.92 -1.61
N VAL A 3 20.40 -16.21 -0.57
CA VAL A 3 19.83 -16.88 0.62
C VAL A 3 18.51 -17.53 0.18
N PRO A 4 18.32 -18.84 0.34
CA PRO A 4 17.07 -19.48 -0.01
C PRO A 4 15.95 -18.87 0.86
N VAL A 5 15.01 -18.18 0.22
CA VAL A 5 13.79 -17.71 0.87
C VAL A 5 13.03 -18.96 1.33
N SER A 6 12.84 -19.12 2.63
CA SER A 6 12.03 -20.22 3.14
C SER A 6 10.61 -20.08 2.59
N ARG A 7 10.17 -21.02 1.76
CA ARG A 7 8.81 -21.04 1.19
C ARG A 7 7.81 -21.56 2.23
N ASP A 8 7.78 -20.91 3.39
CA ASP A 8 6.77 -21.24 4.40
C ASP A 8 5.45 -20.54 4.02
N LEU A 9 4.51 -21.31 3.50
CA LEU A 9 3.19 -20.88 3.03
C LEU A 9 2.07 -21.20 4.04
N ARG A 10 2.39 -21.53 5.29
CA ARG A 10 1.39 -21.97 6.29
C ARG A 10 0.35 -20.87 6.60
N LEU A 11 0.75 -19.62 6.58
CA LEU A 11 -0.14 -18.48 6.82
C LEU A 11 -0.90 -18.04 5.56
N LEU A 12 -0.52 -18.52 4.37
CA LEU A 12 -1.16 -18.15 3.11
C LEU A 12 -2.67 -18.45 3.08
N PRO A 13 -3.15 -19.66 3.43
CA PRO A 13 -4.59 -19.93 3.45
C PRO A 13 -5.34 -19.02 4.42
N ALA A 14 -4.79 -18.80 5.63
CA ALA A 14 -5.37 -17.91 6.62
C ALA A 14 -5.46 -16.45 6.11
N ALA A 15 -4.42 -15.97 5.45
CA ALA A 15 -4.38 -14.61 4.89
C ALA A 15 -5.36 -14.45 3.73
N LEU A 16 -5.40 -15.38 2.76
CA LEU A 16 -6.27 -15.27 1.58
C LEU A 16 -7.74 -15.45 1.94
N LEU A 17 -8.09 -16.44 2.75
CA LEU A 17 -9.46 -16.67 3.18
C LEU A 17 -9.92 -15.58 4.16
N GLY A 18 -9.03 -15.15 5.08
CA GLY A 18 -9.27 -14.01 5.93
C GLY A 18 -9.53 -12.71 5.13
N TRP A 19 -8.79 -12.52 4.04
CA TRP A 19 -9.02 -11.39 3.13
C TRP A 19 -10.40 -11.48 2.45
N ALA A 20 -10.73 -12.64 1.89
CA ALA A 20 -12.02 -12.83 1.23
C ALA A 20 -13.21 -12.57 2.18
N VAL A 21 -13.14 -13.08 3.40
CA VAL A 21 -14.22 -12.86 4.39
C VAL A 21 -14.25 -11.42 4.92
N ALA A 22 -13.12 -10.74 5.03
CA ALA A 22 -13.10 -9.31 5.38
C ALA A 22 -13.74 -8.47 4.28
N LEU A 23 -13.45 -8.78 3.01
CA LEU A 23 -14.05 -8.13 1.84
C LEU A 23 -15.58 -8.30 1.80
N VAL A 24 -16.06 -9.49 2.14
CA VAL A 24 -17.50 -9.78 2.21
C VAL A 24 -18.12 -9.11 3.44
N GLY A 25 -17.47 -9.21 4.61
CA GLY A 25 -17.99 -8.66 5.86
C GLY A 25 -18.20 -7.15 5.85
N THR A 26 -17.37 -6.41 5.08
CA THR A 26 -17.56 -4.96 4.91
C THR A 26 -18.72 -4.58 3.97
N ARG A 27 -19.35 -5.55 3.28
CA ARG A 27 -20.42 -5.37 2.29
C ARG A 27 -21.69 -6.16 2.60
N ALA A 28 -21.61 -7.13 3.51
CA ALA A 28 -22.71 -8.01 3.83
C ALA A 28 -23.79 -7.29 4.63
N ASP A 29 -25.04 -7.53 4.27
CA ASP A 29 -26.16 -7.19 5.13
C ASP A 29 -26.16 -8.06 6.41
N PRO A 30 -26.94 -7.68 7.45
CA PRO A 30 -26.95 -8.36 8.75
C PRO A 30 -27.25 -9.86 8.66
N VAL A 31 -28.17 -10.26 7.77
CA VAL A 31 -28.59 -11.67 7.62
C VAL A 31 -27.46 -12.48 6.99
N LEU A 32 -26.90 -11.99 5.89
CA LEU A 32 -25.78 -12.65 5.20
C LEU A 32 -24.55 -12.72 6.12
N GLY A 33 -24.25 -11.66 6.85
CA GLY A 33 -23.16 -11.61 7.82
C GLY A 33 -23.28 -12.70 8.89
N CYS A 34 -24.45 -12.86 9.52
CA CYS A 34 -24.74 -13.92 10.49
C CYS A 34 -24.60 -15.33 9.90
N VAL A 35 -25.15 -15.56 8.71
CA VAL A 35 -25.10 -16.88 8.04
C VAL A 35 -23.67 -17.28 7.72
N LEU A 36 -22.87 -16.35 7.18
CA LEU A 36 -21.48 -16.60 6.84
C LEU A 36 -20.63 -16.83 8.09
N LEU A 37 -20.85 -16.05 9.16
CA LEU A 37 -20.13 -16.21 10.43
C LEU A 37 -20.44 -17.59 11.04
N LEU A 38 -21.71 -17.98 11.09
CA LEU A 38 -22.10 -19.30 11.58
C LEU A 38 -21.46 -20.42 10.73
N GLY A 39 -21.47 -20.29 9.41
CA GLY A 39 -20.81 -21.21 8.49
C GLY A 39 -19.30 -21.35 8.77
N CYS A 40 -18.59 -20.25 8.96
CA CYS A 40 -17.16 -20.24 9.30
C CYS A 40 -16.91 -20.90 10.67
N LEU A 41 -17.75 -20.66 11.67
CA LEU A 41 -17.64 -21.26 12.99
C LEU A 41 -17.87 -22.79 12.93
N VAL A 42 -18.90 -23.24 12.21
CA VAL A 42 -19.21 -24.67 12.02
C VAL A 42 -18.06 -25.38 11.27
N LEU A 43 -17.54 -24.78 10.21
CA LEU A 43 -16.40 -25.32 9.47
C LEU A 43 -15.16 -25.43 10.36
N THR A 44 -14.89 -24.44 11.18
CA THR A 44 -13.76 -24.45 12.13
C THR A 44 -13.95 -25.52 13.19
N ALA A 45 -15.15 -25.64 13.78
CA ALA A 45 -15.47 -26.64 14.79
C ALA A 45 -15.39 -28.08 14.24
N THR A 46 -15.92 -28.32 13.04
CA THR A 46 -15.85 -29.64 12.39
C THR A 46 -14.41 -30.02 12.03
N ALA A 47 -13.60 -29.07 11.56
CA ALA A 47 -12.19 -29.27 11.30
C ALA A 47 -11.40 -29.57 12.61
N ALA A 48 -11.72 -28.87 13.69
CA ALA A 48 -11.14 -29.12 15.01
C ALA A 48 -11.48 -30.53 15.52
N ALA A 49 -12.75 -30.94 15.44
CA ALA A 49 -13.20 -32.25 15.87
C ALA A 49 -12.56 -33.41 15.08
N ARG A 50 -12.36 -33.20 13.75
CA ARG A 50 -11.67 -34.20 12.90
C ARG A 50 -10.17 -34.28 13.18
N SER A 51 -9.53 -33.17 13.54
CA SER A 51 -8.10 -33.11 13.84
C SER A 51 -7.73 -33.72 15.19
N GLY A 52 -8.66 -33.82 16.13
CA GLY A 52 -8.48 -34.44 17.45
C GLY A 52 -8.41 -35.97 17.46
N ARG A 53 -8.70 -36.66 16.33
CA ARG A 53 -8.58 -38.14 16.26
C ARG A 53 -7.13 -38.54 16.08
N PRO A 54 -6.56 -39.40 17.00
CA PRO A 54 -5.15 -39.76 16.97
C PRO A 54 -4.81 -40.66 15.77
N PRO A 55 -3.87 -40.27 14.90
CA PRO A 55 -3.39 -41.13 13.82
C PRO A 55 -2.35 -42.12 14.35
N GLY A 56 -2.38 -43.36 13.87
CA GLY A 56 -1.33 -44.38 14.18
C GLY A 56 0.01 -44.02 13.53
N GLY A 57 1.09 -43.98 14.35
CA GLY A 57 2.49 -43.81 13.89
C GLY A 57 3.09 -42.40 14.15
N ARG A 58 4.37 -42.40 14.65
CA ARG A 58 5.08 -41.16 15.08
C ARG A 58 5.33 -40.14 13.94
N HIS A 59 5.58 -40.58 12.73
CA HIS A 59 5.85 -39.66 11.60
C HIS A 59 4.55 -39.03 11.07
N ARG A 60 3.45 -39.78 11.02
CA ARG A 60 2.10 -39.27 10.69
C ARG A 60 1.60 -38.28 11.73
N ARG A 61 1.93 -38.42 13.01
CA ARG A 61 1.52 -37.47 14.06
C ARG A 61 2.06 -36.04 13.83
N ARG A 62 3.32 -35.89 13.37
CA ARG A 62 3.92 -34.55 13.14
C ARG A 62 3.32 -33.84 11.92
N THR A 63 3.00 -34.55 10.84
CA THR A 63 2.38 -33.95 9.63
C THR A 63 0.92 -33.63 9.87
N HIS A 64 0.17 -34.50 10.55
CA HIS A 64 -1.25 -34.22 10.90
C HIS A 64 -1.39 -33.08 11.89
N GLY A 65 -0.53 -32.98 12.90
CA GLY A 65 -0.55 -31.88 13.86
C GLY A 65 -0.32 -30.51 13.19
N ARG A 66 0.57 -30.46 12.18
CA ARG A 66 0.84 -29.22 11.41
C ARG A 66 -0.34 -28.86 10.50
N ALA A 67 -0.94 -29.82 9.82
CA ALA A 67 -2.12 -29.59 8.98
C ALA A 67 -3.32 -29.12 9.80
N ALA A 68 -3.56 -29.78 10.95
CA ALA A 68 -4.60 -29.40 11.89
C ALA A 68 -4.41 -27.97 12.41
N ALA A 69 -3.20 -27.60 12.81
CA ALA A 69 -2.90 -26.24 13.27
C ALA A 69 -3.14 -25.20 12.17
N THR A 70 -2.78 -25.48 10.92
CA THR A 70 -3.05 -24.58 9.78
C THR A 70 -4.55 -24.41 9.55
N VAL A 71 -5.33 -25.48 9.58
CA VAL A 71 -6.80 -25.43 9.41
C VAL A 71 -7.46 -24.65 10.53
N LEU A 72 -7.07 -24.90 11.79
CA LEU A 72 -7.61 -24.17 12.94
C LEU A 72 -7.26 -22.69 12.90
N LEU A 73 -6.01 -22.35 12.57
CA LEU A 73 -5.58 -20.95 12.43
C LEU A 73 -6.35 -20.26 11.32
N THR A 74 -6.56 -20.94 10.19
CA THR A 74 -7.32 -20.40 9.05
C THR A 74 -8.78 -20.13 9.44
N GLY A 75 -9.44 -21.12 10.07
CA GLY A 75 -10.83 -20.97 10.50
C GLY A 75 -11.00 -19.89 11.57
N ALA A 76 -10.09 -19.83 12.55
CA ALA A 76 -10.11 -18.78 13.57
C ALA A 76 -9.90 -17.39 12.97
N SER A 77 -8.95 -17.24 12.04
CA SER A 77 -8.73 -15.97 11.32
C SER A 77 -9.95 -15.56 10.49
N MET A 78 -10.59 -16.51 9.79
CA MET A 78 -11.81 -16.24 9.04
C MET A 78 -12.95 -15.76 9.94
N SER A 79 -13.26 -16.50 11.00
CA SER A 79 -14.35 -16.15 11.91
C SER A 79 -14.11 -14.81 12.61
N MET A 80 -12.89 -14.58 13.06
CA MET A 80 -12.50 -13.32 13.71
C MET A 80 -12.61 -12.14 12.72
N LEU A 81 -12.03 -12.24 11.53
CA LEU A 81 -12.03 -11.15 10.55
C LEU A 81 -13.42 -10.87 10.01
N LEU A 82 -14.22 -11.90 9.75
CA LEU A 82 -15.60 -11.72 9.30
C LEU A 82 -16.45 -11.03 10.37
N GLY A 83 -16.47 -11.57 11.60
CA GLY A 83 -17.26 -10.98 12.69
C GLY A 83 -16.82 -9.56 13.02
N TRP A 84 -15.52 -9.30 13.02
CA TRP A 84 -14.96 -7.99 13.26
C TRP A 84 -15.29 -6.98 12.15
N SER A 85 -15.10 -7.36 10.87
CA SER A 85 -15.39 -6.48 9.73
C SER A 85 -16.86 -6.14 9.63
N TRP A 86 -17.72 -7.13 9.83
CA TRP A 86 -19.16 -6.94 9.85
C TRP A 86 -19.61 -6.05 11.02
N ALA A 87 -19.17 -6.34 12.25
CA ALA A 87 -19.55 -5.52 13.42
C ALA A 87 -19.10 -4.06 13.26
N ARG A 88 -17.92 -3.83 12.70
CA ARG A 88 -17.43 -2.47 12.41
C ARG A 88 -18.23 -1.77 11.32
N ALA A 89 -18.68 -2.48 10.29
CA ALA A 89 -19.53 -1.92 9.25
C ALA A 89 -20.88 -1.49 9.83
N GLU A 90 -21.54 -2.36 10.60
CA GLU A 90 -22.81 -2.06 11.28
C GLU A 90 -22.71 -0.85 12.22
N ILE A 91 -21.67 -0.82 13.08
CA ILE A 91 -21.45 0.32 13.98
C ILE A 91 -21.25 1.61 13.20
N ARG A 92 -20.49 1.56 12.11
CA ARG A 92 -20.21 2.70 11.25
C ARG A 92 -21.48 3.23 10.59
N ASP A 93 -22.25 2.35 9.99
CA ASP A 93 -23.45 2.70 9.24
C ASP A 93 -24.54 3.24 10.17
N ALA A 94 -24.72 2.65 11.36
CA ALA A 94 -25.63 3.14 12.40
C ALA A 94 -25.28 4.56 12.89
N VAL A 95 -24.02 4.97 12.82
CA VAL A 95 -23.60 6.34 13.18
C VAL A 95 -23.97 7.36 12.10
N VAL A 96 -23.93 6.97 10.83
CA VAL A 96 -24.12 7.88 9.69
C VAL A 96 -25.58 7.96 9.24
N GLU A 97 -26.32 6.85 9.35
CA GLU A 97 -27.68 6.71 8.83
C GLU A 97 -28.63 7.86 9.25
N PRO A 98 -28.64 8.34 10.51
CA PRO A 98 -29.53 9.43 10.93
C PRO A 98 -29.29 10.77 10.21
N TYR A 99 -28.10 10.96 9.67
CA TYR A 99 -27.68 12.23 9.05
C TYR A 99 -27.71 12.19 7.52
N LEU A 100 -28.00 11.05 6.91
CA LEU A 100 -28.04 10.94 5.47
C LEU A 100 -29.01 11.92 4.84
N ARG A 101 -28.55 12.60 3.78
CA ARG A 101 -29.29 13.62 3.02
C ARG A 101 -29.60 14.91 3.78
N SER A 102 -29.12 15.06 5.02
CA SER A 102 -29.25 16.31 5.77
C SER A 102 -27.98 17.17 5.63
N THR A 103 -28.11 18.45 5.93
CA THR A 103 -26.97 19.36 6.09
C THR A 103 -26.70 19.49 7.59
N VAL A 104 -25.48 19.20 7.98
CA VAL A 104 -25.06 19.19 9.39
C VAL A 104 -23.78 20.00 9.55
N THR A 105 -23.61 20.61 10.71
CA THR A 105 -22.33 21.21 11.07
C THR A 105 -21.46 20.11 11.70
N SER A 106 -20.36 19.80 11.03
CA SER A 106 -19.50 18.69 11.38
C SER A 106 -18.16 19.18 11.94
N GLU A 107 -17.75 18.64 13.10
CA GLU A 107 -16.37 18.76 13.57
C GLU A 107 -15.56 17.58 12.99
N LEU A 108 -14.51 17.90 12.25
CA LEU A 108 -13.72 16.97 11.49
C LEU A 108 -12.25 17.07 11.90
N ARG A 109 -11.59 15.95 12.16
CA ARG A 109 -10.14 15.88 12.23
C ARG A 109 -9.61 15.54 10.84
N ILE A 110 -8.71 16.35 10.33
CA ILE A 110 -8.13 16.18 9.00
C ILE A 110 -7.09 15.05 9.02
N ASP A 111 -7.29 14.03 8.20
CA ASP A 111 -6.41 12.84 8.15
C ASP A 111 -5.53 12.80 6.88
N SER A 112 -5.82 13.60 5.86
CA SER A 112 -4.99 13.70 4.66
C SER A 112 -4.86 15.15 4.18
N GLU A 113 -3.77 15.41 3.46
CA GLU A 113 -3.65 16.67 2.72
C GLU A 113 -4.76 16.79 1.67
N PRO A 114 -5.28 18.01 1.41
CA PRO A 114 -6.25 18.27 0.34
C PRO A 114 -5.65 17.86 -1.01
N ARG A 115 -6.39 17.09 -1.79
CA ARG A 115 -5.99 16.66 -3.13
C ARG A 115 -6.89 17.32 -4.17
N PRO A 116 -6.32 18.01 -5.18
CA PRO A 116 -7.12 18.55 -6.28
C PRO A 116 -7.86 17.43 -7.02
N LEU A 117 -9.13 17.68 -7.29
CA LEU A 117 -9.98 16.93 -8.19
C LEU A 117 -10.30 17.79 -9.40
N ALA A 118 -10.93 17.26 -10.45
CA ALA A 118 -11.41 18.08 -11.56
C ALA A 118 -12.39 19.17 -11.06
N GLU A 119 -12.52 20.29 -11.79
CA GLU A 119 -13.50 21.37 -11.53
C GLU A 119 -13.29 22.16 -10.23
N ASP A 120 -12.04 22.49 -9.86
CA ASP A 120 -11.71 23.27 -8.65
C ASP A 120 -12.21 22.67 -7.32
N ARG A 121 -12.45 21.36 -7.30
CA ARG A 121 -12.82 20.64 -6.11
C ARG A 121 -11.62 19.98 -5.47
N LEU A 122 -11.65 19.92 -4.15
CA LEU A 122 -10.66 19.23 -3.33
C LEU A 122 -11.29 18.01 -2.65
N LEU A 123 -10.52 16.94 -2.56
CA LEU A 123 -10.89 15.76 -1.82
C LEU A 123 -10.00 15.67 -0.58
N VAL A 124 -10.64 15.65 0.61
CA VAL A 124 -9.97 15.59 1.90
C VAL A 124 -10.50 14.39 2.68
N ARG A 125 -9.61 13.52 3.17
CA ARG A 125 -10.01 12.47 4.11
C ARG A 125 -9.97 13.04 5.51
N ALA A 126 -11.02 12.77 6.27
CA ALA A 126 -11.16 13.24 7.65
C ALA A 126 -11.82 12.16 8.52
N THR A 127 -11.67 12.32 9.82
CA THR A 127 -12.41 11.55 10.83
C THR A 127 -13.47 12.42 11.43
N TRP A 128 -14.70 11.96 11.44
CA TRP A 128 -15.84 12.65 12.05
C TRP A 128 -15.72 12.58 13.57
N VAL A 129 -15.58 13.73 14.21
CA VAL A 129 -15.38 13.85 15.67
C VAL A 129 -16.68 14.13 16.37
N ALA A 130 -17.46 15.10 15.86
CA ALA A 130 -18.76 15.48 16.42
C ALA A 130 -19.69 16.01 15.31
N VAL A 131 -20.98 15.92 15.56
CA VAL A 131 -22.04 16.45 14.68
C VAL A 131 -22.92 17.38 15.49
N GLN A 132 -23.21 18.54 14.96
CA GLN A 132 -24.18 19.47 15.52
C GLN A 132 -25.39 19.56 14.58
N THR A 133 -26.56 19.24 15.09
CA THR A 133 -27.82 19.33 14.38
C THR A 133 -28.70 20.33 15.13
N GLY A 134 -28.75 21.59 14.66
CA GLY A 134 -29.46 22.65 15.38
C GLY A 134 -28.79 23.01 16.71
N GLU A 135 -29.58 23.23 17.76
CA GLU A 135 -29.08 23.59 19.12
C GLU A 135 -28.56 22.40 19.93
N GLU A 136 -28.82 21.17 19.50
CA GLU A 136 -28.35 19.95 20.19
C GLU A 136 -27.07 19.44 19.56
N SER A 137 -25.99 19.52 20.31
CA SER A 137 -24.73 18.81 19.98
C SER A 137 -24.88 17.34 20.37
N ALA A 138 -25.23 16.48 19.41
CA ALA A 138 -25.08 15.06 19.62
C ALA A 138 -23.60 14.71 19.41
N PRO A 139 -22.87 14.22 20.44
CA PRO A 139 -21.51 13.75 20.24
C PRO A 139 -21.59 12.53 19.30
N GLY A 140 -21.25 12.74 18.02
CA GLY A 140 -21.06 11.64 17.11
C GLY A 140 -20.05 10.67 17.74
N ARG A 141 -20.20 9.37 17.52
CA ARG A 141 -19.21 8.41 18.03
C ARG A 141 -17.87 8.69 17.35
N PRO A 142 -16.82 9.01 18.11
CA PRO A 142 -15.54 9.39 17.52
C PRO A 142 -14.96 8.25 16.69
N GLY A 143 -14.32 8.59 15.57
CA GLY A 143 -13.54 7.64 14.81
C GLY A 143 -14.15 7.11 13.51
N VAL A 144 -15.25 7.71 13.04
CA VAL A 144 -15.82 7.34 11.72
C VAL A 144 -15.09 8.10 10.61
N ALA A 145 -14.46 7.35 9.68
CA ALA A 145 -13.78 7.92 8.54
C ALA A 145 -14.79 8.45 7.51
N VAL A 146 -14.57 9.68 7.04
CA VAL A 146 -15.38 10.35 6.02
C VAL A 146 -14.49 10.95 4.95
N THR A 147 -15.06 11.16 3.78
CA THR A 147 -14.42 11.91 2.69
C THR A 147 -15.14 13.25 2.54
N VAL A 148 -14.39 14.33 2.50
CA VAL A 148 -14.93 15.68 2.30
C VAL A 148 -14.64 16.11 0.87
N LEU A 149 -15.68 16.51 0.16
CA LEU A 149 -15.60 17.19 -1.13
C LEU A 149 -15.76 18.69 -0.87
N ALA A 150 -14.69 19.44 -1.05
CA ALA A 150 -14.58 20.84 -0.67
C ALA A 150 -14.14 21.73 -1.83
N ASP A 151 -14.20 23.02 -1.64
CA ASP A 151 -13.67 24.03 -2.56
C ASP A 151 -12.21 24.40 -2.23
N ALA A 152 -11.65 25.36 -2.98
CA ALA A 152 -10.26 25.81 -2.83
C ALA A 152 -9.93 26.42 -1.47
N SER A 153 -10.93 26.86 -0.67
CA SER A 153 -10.72 27.43 0.67
C SER A 153 -10.11 26.41 1.64
N TRP A 154 -10.30 25.11 1.38
CA TRP A 154 -9.75 24.00 2.17
C TRP A 154 -8.28 23.70 1.87
N MET A 155 -7.63 24.38 0.92
CA MET A 155 -6.24 24.11 0.56
C MET A 155 -5.27 24.38 1.71
N SER A 156 -5.62 25.25 2.66
CA SER A 156 -4.78 25.65 3.79
C SER A 156 -4.93 24.75 5.03
N VAL A 157 -5.83 23.75 5.02
CA VAL A 157 -6.02 22.88 6.18
C VAL A 157 -4.82 21.96 6.38
N VAL A 158 -4.39 21.82 7.63
CA VAL A 158 -3.23 21.02 8.01
C VAL A 158 -3.70 19.68 8.56
N VAL A 159 -3.01 18.60 8.16
CA VAL A 159 -3.26 17.25 8.69
C VAL A 159 -3.14 17.24 10.22
N GLY A 160 -4.13 16.65 10.89
CA GLY A 160 -4.22 16.60 12.35
C GLY A 160 -4.95 17.78 12.98
N SER A 161 -5.25 18.87 12.24
CA SER A 161 -6.11 19.94 12.75
C SER A 161 -7.56 19.48 12.87
N ARG A 162 -8.32 20.14 13.75
CA ARG A 162 -9.77 19.99 13.82
C ARG A 162 -10.41 21.21 13.20
N VAL A 163 -11.34 20.97 12.31
CA VAL A 163 -12.10 21.99 11.61
C VAL A 163 -13.59 21.76 11.80
N GLN A 164 -14.34 22.82 11.82
CA GLN A 164 -15.80 22.79 11.80
C GLN A 164 -16.26 23.32 10.44
N ALA A 165 -17.20 22.62 9.83
CA ALA A 165 -17.78 23.03 8.56
C ALA A 165 -19.22 22.53 8.44
N ALA A 166 -20.05 23.32 7.78
CA ALA A 166 -21.35 22.87 7.30
C ALA A 166 -21.14 21.96 6.08
N ALA A 167 -21.80 20.81 6.09
CA ALA A 167 -21.67 19.86 4.98
C ALA A 167 -22.96 19.05 4.79
N ARG A 168 -23.29 18.77 3.55
CA ARG A 168 -24.36 17.84 3.20
C ARG A 168 -23.81 16.41 3.21
N VAL A 169 -24.49 15.53 3.94
CA VAL A 169 -24.11 14.12 4.09
C VAL A 169 -24.68 13.29 2.94
N VAL A 170 -23.82 12.62 2.20
CA VAL A 170 -24.16 11.74 1.08
C VAL A 170 -23.69 10.32 1.37
N ALA A 171 -24.55 9.33 1.09
CA ALA A 171 -24.21 7.93 1.26
C ALA A 171 -23.07 7.52 0.32
N THR A 172 -22.18 6.68 0.83
CA THR A 172 -21.14 5.99 0.03
C THR A 172 -21.61 4.57 -0.35
N GLN A 173 -20.84 3.91 -1.20
CA GLN A 173 -21.14 2.52 -1.56
C GLN A 173 -20.78 1.55 -0.43
N PRO A 174 -21.51 0.43 -0.28
CA PRO A 174 -21.13 -0.60 0.67
C PRO A 174 -19.70 -1.10 0.43
N GLY A 175 -18.89 -1.11 1.49
CA GLY A 175 -17.48 -1.49 1.41
C GLY A 175 -16.51 -0.35 1.10
N ASP A 176 -16.96 0.88 0.90
CA ASP A 176 -16.09 2.05 0.84
C ASP A 176 -15.42 2.30 2.19
N ALA A 177 -14.17 2.76 2.16
CA ALA A 177 -13.42 3.06 3.38
C ALA A 177 -14.02 4.24 4.16
N ALA A 178 -14.60 5.22 3.47
CA ALA A 178 -15.33 6.33 4.05
C ALA A 178 -16.80 5.94 4.30
N ALA A 179 -17.31 6.23 5.48
CA ALA A 179 -18.70 5.96 5.85
C ALA A 179 -19.70 6.90 5.15
N ALA A 180 -19.26 8.12 4.86
CA ALA A 180 -20.03 9.12 4.14
C ALA A 180 -19.13 10.01 3.29
N LEU A 181 -19.73 10.59 2.25
CA LEU A 181 -19.19 11.72 1.53
C LEU A 181 -19.84 12.99 2.08
N LEU A 182 -19.04 13.88 2.60
CA LEU A 182 -19.47 15.20 3.06
C LEU A 182 -19.21 16.23 1.96
N VAL A 183 -20.24 16.83 1.43
CA VAL A 183 -20.10 17.94 0.48
C VAL A 183 -20.11 19.23 1.29
N ALA A 184 -18.92 19.82 1.47
CA ALA A 184 -18.74 21.01 2.29
C ALA A 184 -19.40 22.22 1.61
N ASP A 185 -20.03 23.05 2.45
CA ASP A 185 -20.67 24.30 2.05
C ASP A 185 -19.88 25.48 2.64
N GLY A 186 -18.89 25.94 1.88
CA GLY A 186 -18.01 27.04 2.26
C GLY A 186 -16.71 26.66 3.01
N PRO A 187 -16.01 27.68 3.54
CA PRO A 187 -14.70 27.52 4.16
C PRO A 187 -14.77 26.79 5.50
N PRO A 188 -13.71 26.06 5.88
CA PRO A 188 -13.62 25.41 7.17
C PRO A 188 -13.19 26.39 8.26
N ASP A 189 -13.84 26.34 9.43
CA ASP A 189 -13.38 27.04 10.62
C ASP A 189 -12.44 26.16 11.42
N VAL A 190 -11.22 26.65 11.72
CA VAL A 190 -10.22 25.89 12.47
C VAL A 190 -10.52 25.97 13.97
N VAL A 191 -11.09 24.92 14.53
CA VAL A 191 -11.44 24.81 15.97
C VAL A 191 -10.22 24.48 16.83
N ALA A 192 -9.33 23.61 16.33
CA ALA A 192 -8.09 23.27 17.01
C ALA A 192 -6.94 23.07 16.02
N ARG A 193 -5.78 23.62 16.38
CA ARG A 193 -4.55 23.44 15.60
C ARG A 193 -4.06 22.00 15.65
N ALA A 194 -3.29 21.61 14.66
CA ALA A 194 -2.63 20.31 14.61
C ALA A 194 -1.74 20.07 15.85
N PRO A 195 -1.70 18.85 16.40
CA PRO A 195 -0.78 18.48 17.47
C PRO A 195 0.69 18.77 17.10
N PRO A 196 1.58 18.99 18.09
CA PRO A 196 2.97 19.39 17.84
C PRO A 196 3.72 18.48 16.85
N VAL A 197 3.50 17.17 16.94
CA VAL A 197 4.12 16.20 16.01
C VAL A 197 3.60 16.39 14.59
N ALA A 198 2.29 16.54 14.40
CA ALA A 198 1.70 16.76 13.09
C ALA A 198 2.13 18.11 12.50
N ALA A 199 2.20 19.15 13.34
CA ALA A 199 2.71 20.47 12.94
C ALA A 199 4.20 20.40 12.52
N LEU A 200 5.04 19.62 13.22
CA LEU A 200 6.42 19.40 12.83
C LEU A 200 6.51 18.68 11.47
N VAL A 201 5.72 17.63 11.28
CA VAL A 201 5.66 16.89 10.01
C VAL A 201 5.22 17.81 8.88
N ALA A 202 4.19 18.63 9.08
CA ALA A 202 3.73 19.60 8.09
C ALA A 202 4.86 20.59 7.71
N ARG A 203 5.59 21.12 8.68
CA ARG A 203 6.76 22.01 8.44
C ARG A 203 7.88 21.32 7.66
N LEU A 204 8.18 20.06 7.99
CA LEU A 204 9.19 19.27 7.27
C LEU A 204 8.79 19.07 5.80
N ARG A 205 7.54 18.70 5.54
CA ARG A 205 7.00 18.48 4.19
C ARG A 205 6.96 19.78 3.39
N GLU A 206 6.46 20.86 3.98
CA GLU A 206 6.44 22.19 3.37
C GLU A 206 7.84 22.69 3.06
N GLY A 207 8.80 22.42 3.95
CA GLY A 207 10.20 22.74 3.74
C GLY A 207 10.79 22.11 2.48
N LEU A 208 10.47 20.85 2.19
CA LEU A 208 10.88 20.19 0.94
C LEU A 208 10.16 20.79 -0.28
N VAL A 209 8.86 21.04 -0.19
CA VAL A 209 8.07 21.67 -1.26
C VAL A 209 8.67 23.03 -1.60
N SER A 210 8.95 23.87 -0.60
CA SER A 210 9.58 25.18 -0.77
C SER A 210 10.99 25.07 -1.35
N ALA A 211 11.81 24.11 -0.89
CA ALA A 211 13.14 23.86 -1.42
C ALA A 211 13.11 23.42 -2.89
N SER A 212 12.04 22.75 -3.32
CA SER A 212 11.85 22.29 -4.70
C SER A 212 11.21 23.33 -5.61
N ALA A 213 10.70 24.44 -5.09
CA ALA A 213 9.93 25.44 -5.85
C ALA A 213 10.71 26.08 -7.01
N GLY A 214 12.04 26.24 -6.85
CA GLY A 214 12.93 26.80 -7.89
C GLY A 214 13.36 25.81 -8.98
N LEU A 215 12.96 24.53 -8.88
CA LEU A 215 13.27 23.52 -9.89
C LEU A 215 12.34 23.63 -11.11
N ASP A 216 12.70 22.97 -12.20
CA ASP A 216 11.80 22.82 -13.35
C ASP A 216 10.47 22.17 -12.96
N SER A 217 9.46 22.30 -13.81
CA SER A 217 8.09 21.88 -13.50
C SER A 217 7.96 20.38 -13.19
N GLN A 218 8.79 19.53 -13.81
CA GLN A 218 8.78 18.07 -13.60
C GLN A 218 9.47 17.72 -12.28
N ALA A 219 10.67 18.25 -12.02
CA ALA A 219 11.42 18.00 -10.79
C ALA A 219 10.70 18.59 -9.56
N ARG A 220 10.04 19.75 -9.68
CA ARG A 220 9.25 20.38 -8.62
C ARG A 220 8.18 19.44 -8.07
N GLY A 221 7.53 18.64 -8.92
CA GLY A 221 6.54 17.65 -8.50
C GLY A 221 7.13 16.30 -8.16
N LEU A 222 8.18 15.85 -8.89
CA LEU A 222 8.75 14.51 -8.68
C LEU A 222 9.63 14.42 -7.43
N VAL A 223 10.36 15.46 -7.04
CA VAL A 223 11.22 15.41 -5.85
C VAL A 223 10.40 15.19 -4.58
N PRO A 224 9.35 15.99 -4.27
CA PRO A 224 8.46 15.71 -3.15
C PRO A 224 7.67 14.40 -3.33
N GLY A 225 7.23 14.11 -4.57
CA GLY A 225 6.52 12.85 -4.88
C GLY A 225 7.30 11.62 -4.50
N ILE A 226 8.55 11.51 -4.92
CA ILE A 226 9.42 10.35 -4.67
C ILE A 226 9.88 10.30 -3.19
N ALA A 227 10.20 11.44 -2.58
CA ALA A 227 10.75 11.49 -1.23
C ALA A 227 9.70 11.27 -0.14
N ILE A 228 8.58 11.98 -0.21
CA ILE A 228 7.56 12.04 0.85
C ILE A 228 6.14 11.72 0.38
N GLY A 229 5.97 11.32 -0.88
CA GLY A 229 4.66 10.96 -1.45
C GLY A 229 3.75 12.17 -1.72
N ASP A 230 4.31 13.36 -1.86
CA ASP A 230 3.58 14.58 -2.20
C ASP A 230 3.66 14.84 -3.71
N ASP A 231 2.64 14.43 -4.43
CA ASP A 231 2.52 14.52 -5.88
C ASP A 231 1.62 15.68 -6.37
N ARG A 232 1.21 16.59 -5.46
CA ARG A 232 0.28 17.70 -5.77
C ARG A 232 0.82 18.65 -6.83
N ALA A 233 2.14 18.86 -6.90
CA ALA A 233 2.78 19.72 -7.88
C ALA A 233 3.20 18.98 -9.17
N LEU A 234 2.82 17.70 -9.33
CA LEU A 234 3.19 16.92 -10.49
C LEU A 234 2.40 17.36 -11.73
N PRO A 235 3.07 17.71 -12.85
CA PRO A 235 2.37 18.08 -14.09
C PRO A 235 1.44 16.97 -14.58
N VAL A 236 0.24 17.32 -15.02
CA VAL A 236 -0.79 16.37 -15.47
C VAL A 236 -0.27 15.48 -16.62
N THR A 237 0.50 16.07 -17.53
CA THR A 237 1.13 15.34 -18.64
C THR A 237 2.11 14.27 -18.15
N LEU A 238 2.99 14.62 -17.20
CA LEU A 238 3.94 13.67 -16.65
C LEU A 238 3.22 12.60 -15.79
N ALA A 239 2.18 12.97 -15.06
CA ALA A 239 1.35 12.01 -14.34
C ALA A 239 0.67 10.99 -15.28
N ALA A 240 0.25 11.43 -16.47
CA ALA A 240 -0.29 10.57 -17.52
C ALA A 240 0.79 9.64 -18.10
N ASP A 241 1.99 10.16 -18.38
CA ASP A 241 3.13 9.36 -18.87
C ASP A 241 3.52 8.27 -17.86
N LEU A 242 3.68 8.65 -16.56
CA LEU A 242 3.98 7.71 -15.49
C LEU A 242 2.92 6.61 -15.37
N ARG A 243 1.65 6.96 -15.56
CA ARG A 243 0.54 5.98 -15.55
C ARG A 243 0.63 5.03 -16.74
N THR A 244 0.89 5.57 -17.95
CA THR A 244 1.03 4.81 -19.21
C THR A 244 2.12 3.75 -19.12
N VAL A 245 3.21 4.02 -18.38
CA VAL A 245 4.34 3.10 -18.23
C VAL A 245 4.41 2.40 -16.86
N SER A 246 3.32 2.42 -16.08
CA SER A 246 3.26 1.80 -14.73
C SER A 246 4.32 2.29 -13.73
N LEU A 247 4.73 3.54 -13.82
CA LEU A 247 5.66 4.18 -12.88
C LEU A 247 4.97 5.01 -11.79
N THR A 248 3.64 5.06 -11.73
CA THR A 248 2.90 5.80 -10.70
C THR A 248 3.25 5.38 -9.26
N HIS A 249 3.73 4.15 -9.06
CA HIS A 249 4.18 3.67 -7.77
C HIS A 249 5.48 4.34 -7.27
N VAL A 250 6.21 5.04 -8.13
CA VAL A 250 7.45 5.76 -7.79
C VAL A 250 7.14 7.05 -7.04
N THR A 251 6.02 7.75 -7.36
CA THR A 251 5.55 8.94 -6.64
C THR A 251 4.76 8.59 -5.38
N ALA A 252 4.37 7.32 -5.21
CA ALA A 252 3.82 6.80 -3.97
C ALA A 252 4.95 6.15 -3.16
N VAL A 253 5.15 6.59 -1.92
CA VAL A 253 6.17 5.95 -1.07
C VAL A 253 5.87 4.45 -0.94
N SER A 254 6.78 3.64 -1.44
CA SER A 254 6.62 2.20 -1.59
C SER A 254 7.38 1.42 -0.51
N GLY A 255 7.13 0.10 -0.45
CA GLY A 255 7.89 -0.80 0.40
C GLY A 255 9.40 -0.78 0.15
N ALA A 256 9.82 -0.48 -1.07
CA ALA A 256 11.24 -0.36 -1.41
C ALA A 256 11.89 0.85 -0.71
N HIS A 257 11.20 2.00 -0.64
CA HIS A 257 11.68 3.18 0.09
C HIS A 257 11.84 2.88 1.59
N VAL A 258 10.82 2.25 2.20
CA VAL A 258 10.88 1.82 3.61
C VAL A 258 12.04 0.83 3.84
N ALA A 259 12.16 -0.18 2.98
CA ALA A 259 13.24 -1.17 3.08
C ALA A 259 14.63 -0.55 2.91
N MET A 260 14.78 0.42 2.01
CA MET A 260 16.03 1.15 1.78
C MET A 260 16.41 1.95 3.01
N VAL A 261 15.51 2.78 3.56
CA VAL A 261 15.79 3.62 4.73
C VAL A 261 16.12 2.77 5.95
N VAL A 262 15.27 1.79 6.27
CA VAL A 262 15.50 0.90 7.41
C VAL A 262 16.76 0.06 7.19
N GLY A 263 17.01 -0.42 5.97
CA GLY A 263 18.20 -1.18 5.60
C GLY A 263 19.49 -0.38 5.79
N VAL A 264 19.53 0.88 5.39
CA VAL A 264 20.67 1.79 5.60
C VAL A 264 20.88 2.01 7.10
N VAL A 265 19.82 2.28 7.85
CA VAL A 265 19.89 2.45 9.31
C VAL A 265 20.47 1.20 9.98
N LEU A 266 19.94 0.01 9.66
CA LEU A 266 20.45 -1.25 10.23
C LEU A 266 21.90 -1.54 9.82
N LEU A 267 22.30 -1.14 8.59
CA LEU A 267 23.70 -1.25 8.15
C LEU A 267 24.63 -0.35 8.94
N VAL A 268 24.25 0.89 9.21
CA VAL A 268 25.00 1.82 10.07
C VAL A 268 25.08 1.28 11.49
N LEU A 269 23.99 0.76 12.01
CA LEU A 269 23.87 0.24 13.38
C LEU A 269 24.40 -1.20 13.52
N ARG A 270 24.99 -1.80 12.50
CA ARG A 270 25.39 -3.23 12.48
C ARG A 270 26.34 -3.66 13.62
N ARG A 271 27.05 -2.69 14.22
CA ARG A 271 27.96 -2.91 15.35
C ARG A 271 27.25 -2.88 16.71
N LEU A 272 26.00 -2.36 16.77
CA LEU A 272 25.24 -2.34 18.00
C LEU A 272 24.61 -3.72 18.31
N PRO A 273 24.30 -4.03 19.57
CA PRO A 273 23.49 -5.20 19.92
C PRO A 273 22.13 -5.21 19.23
N ARG A 274 21.64 -6.39 18.85
CA ARG A 274 20.36 -6.59 18.13
C ARG A 274 19.17 -5.84 18.74
N PRO A 275 18.98 -5.79 20.07
CA PRO A 275 17.88 -5.02 20.66
C PRO A 275 17.91 -3.55 20.27
N TRP A 276 19.08 -2.90 20.31
CA TRP A 276 19.21 -1.51 19.92
C TRP A 276 18.98 -1.29 18.42
N GLN A 277 19.46 -2.21 17.58
CA GLN A 277 19.16 -2.16 16.14
C GLN A 277 17.64 -2.20 15.88
N ALA A 278 16.92 -3.07 16.60
CA ALA A 278 15.49 -3.22 16.43
C ALA A 278 14.70 -2.02 16.98
N VAL A 279 15.08 -1.49 18.13
CA VAL A 279 14.45 -0.30 18.73
C VAL A 279 14.65 0.92 17.84
N ILE A 280 15.91 1.24 17.47
CA ILE A 280 16.20 2.40 16.63
C ILE A 280 15.59 2.23 15.24
N GLY A 281 15.68 1.02 14.66
CA GLY A 281 14.99 0.70 13.39
C GLY A 281 13.48 0.88 13.46
N GLY A 282 12.85 0.52 14.58
CA GLY A 282 11.43 0.72 14.85
C GLY A 282 11.05 2.20 14.98
N VAL A 283 11.87 2.99 15.68
CA VAL A 283 11.67 4.44 15.79
C VAL A 283 11.76 5.10 14.41
N VAL A 284 12.80 4.78 13.62
CA VAL A 284 12.98 5.32 12.27
C VAL A 284 11.82 4.90 11.35
N LEU A 285 11.40 3.64 11.43
CA LEU A 285 10.26 3.14 10.67
C LEU A 285 8.97 3.92 11.01
N THR A 286 8.69 4.12 12.29
CA THR A 286 7.52 4.90 12.74
C THR A 286 7.63 6.36 12.31
N ALA A 287 8.77 6.99 12.47
CA ALA A 287 9.00 8.37 12.04
C ALA A 287 8.81 8.52 10.52
N LEU A 288 9.29 7.56 9.72
CA LEU A 288 9.10 7.56 8.28
C LEU A 288 7.61 7.42 7.90
N VAL A 289 6.86 6.51 8.55
CA VAL A 289 5.42 6.34 8.32
C VAL A 289 4.65 7.63 8.62
N VAL A 290 4.99 8.30 9.71
CA VAL A 290 4.36 9.57 10.11
C VAL A 290 4.72 10.69 9.12
N LEU A 291 5.97 10.75 8.67
CA LEU A 291 6.45 11.76 7.72
C LEU A 291 5.78 11.65 6.34
N VAL A 292 5.65 10.42 5.82
CA VAL A 292 5.11 10.19 4.46
C VAL A 292 3.60 10.05 4.42
N HIS A 293 2.93 10.13 5.55
CA HIS A 293 1.52 9.83 5.80
C HIS A 293 1.13 8.38 5.49
N PRO A 294 0.27 7.76 6.30
CA PRO A 294 -0.07 6.35 6.18
C PRO A 294 -0.94 6.10 4.94
N SER A 295 -0.34 5.53 3.89
CA SER A 295 -1.05 4.90 2.77
C SER A 295 -1.09 3.38 2.97
N ALA A 296 -1.98 2.68 2.25
CA ALA A 296 -2.09 1.22 2.33
C ALA A 296 -0.74 0.50 2.05
N SER A 297 0.07 1.02 1.12
CA SER A 297 1.39 0.48 0.81
C SER A 297 2.41 0.74 1.92
N VAL A 298 2.40 1.94 2.51
CA VAL A 298 3.28 2.33 3.62
C VAL A 298 2.94 1.51 4.87
N LEU A 299 1.66 1.39 5.23
CA LEU A 299 1.21 0.60 6.38
C LEU A 299 1.59 -0.87 6.26
N ARG A 300 1.42 -1.49 5.07
CA ARG A 300 1.86 -2.87 4.84
C ARG A 300 3.38 -3.00 5.01
N SER A 301 4.15 -2.07 4.46
CA SER A 301 5.61 -2.10 4.56
C SER A 301 6.09 -1.88 5.99
N ALA A 302 5.40 -1.03 6.74
CA ALA A 302 5.64 -0.83 8.17
C ALA A 302 5.33 -2.09 8.98
N ALA A 303 4.19 -2.75 8.71
CA ALA A 303 3.84 -4.00 9.37
C ALA A 303 4.87 -5.11 9.07
N MET A 304 5.29 -5.27 7.80
CA MET A 304 6.36 -6.21 7.44
C MET A 304 7.69 -5.86 8.09
N GLY A 305 8.06 -4.57 8.10
CA GLY A 305 9.25 -4.07 8.78
C GLY A 305 9.22 -4.37 10.28
N GLY A 306 8.09 -4.15 10.93
CA GLY A 306 7.86 -4.49 12.34
C GLY A 306 8.04 -5.98 12.62
N VAL A 307 7.47 -6.86 11.78
CA VAL A 307 7.67 -8.31 11.89
C VAL A 307 9.14 -8.69 11.69
N LEU A 308 9.83 -8.08 10.72
CA LEU A 308 11.26 -8.33 10.50
C LEU A 308 12.13 -7.84 11.68
N LEU A 309 11.86 -6.68 12.24
CA LEU A 309 12.55 -6.14 13.41
C LEU A 309 12.30 -7.01 14.65
N THR A 310 11.07 -7.49 14.84
CA THR A 310 10.73 -8.47 15.89
C THR A 310 11.48 -9.78 15.66
N GLY A 311 11.56 -10.26 14.42
CA GLY A 311 12.37 -11.43 14.04
C GLY A 311 13.86 -11.24 14.34
N LEU A 312 14.39 -10.04 14.18
CA LEU A 312 15.77 -9.67 14.54
C LEU A 312 15.99 -9.76 16.06
N LEU A 313 15.05 -9.22 16.84
CA LEU A 313 15.07 -9.33 18.32
C LEU A 313 15.08 -10.77 18.77
N LEU A 314 14.25 -11.63 18.16
CA LEU A 314 14.11 -13.04 18.50
C LEU A 314 15.20 -13.94 17.87
N GLY A 315 16.17 -13.37 17.17
CA GLY A 315 17.23 -14.10 16.48
C GLY A 315 16.76 -14.94 15.27
N ARG A 316 15.59 -14.63 14.70
CA ARG A 316 14.97 -15.34 13.56
C ARG A 316 14.71 -14.44 12.33
N PRO A 317 15.73 -13.84 11.69
CA PRO A 317 15.55 -12.76 10.70
C PRO A 317 15.05 -13.22 9.29
N ARG A 318 14.73 -14.51 9.07
CA ARG A 318 14.57 -15.06 7.70
C ARG A 318 13.15 -15.49 7.31
N ALA A 319 12.13 -14.76 7.70
CA ALA A 319 10.74 -15.17 7.48
C ALA A 319 9.94 -14.17 6.62
N ALA A 320 10.45 -13.76 5.44
CA ALA A 320 9.82 -12.72 4.61
C ALA A 320 8.39 -13.09 4.14
N LEU A 321 8.15 -14.34 3.69
CA LEU A 321 6.81 -14.79 3.30
C LEU A 321 5.85 -14.88 4.50
N PRO A 322 6.19 -15.54 5.62
CA PRO A 322 5.38 -15.46 6.83
C PRO A 322 5.12 -14.05 7.31
N ALA A 323 6.11 -13.15 7.21
CA ALA A 323 5.94 -11.73 7.56
C ALA A 323 4.90 -11.03 6.67
N LEU A 324 4.91 -11.31 5.36
CA LEU A 324 3.90 -10.79 4.43
C LEU A 324 2.50 -11.24 4.84
N TRP A 325 2.29 -12.53 5.03
CA TRP A 325 0.95 -13.05 5.35
C TRP A 325 0.48 -12.65 6.75
N ALA A 326 1.36 -12.61 7.73
CA ALA A 326 1.05 -12.08 9.06
C ALA A 326 0.67 -10.60 9.01
N SER A 327 1.38 -9.78 8.20
CA SER A 327 1.05 -8.36 8.04
C SER A 327 -0.30 -8.15 7.36
N VAL A 328 -0.67 -9.00 6.39
CA VAL A 328 -2.00 -8.97 5.76
C VAL A 328 -3.10 -9.23 6.79
N ILE A 329 -2.99 -10.29 7.59
CA ILE A 329 -3.97 -10.61 8.63
C ILE A 329 -4.06 -9.49 9.67
N ALA A 330 -2.92 -8.99 10.14
CA ALA A 330 -2.88 -7.94 11.15
C ALA A 330 -3.49 -6.62 10.64
N LEU A 331 -3.20 -6.23 9.40
CA LEU A 331 -3.74 -5.01 8.82
C LEU A 331 -5.24 -5.10 8.56
N LEU A 332 -5.75 -6.25 8.10
CA LEU A 332 -7.17 -6.48 7.94
C LEU A 332 -7.92 -6.54 9.28
N ALA A 333 -7.24 -6.95 10.36
CA ALA A 333 -7.80 -6.87 11.71
C ALA A 333 -7.85 -5.42 12.23
N VAL A 334 -6.91 -4.57 11.84
CA VAL A 334 -6.91 -3.14 12.21
C VAL A 334 -7.89 -2.35 11.36
N ASP A 335 -7.86 -2.56 10.04
CA ASP A 335 -8.71 -1.87 9.07
C ASP A 335 -9.23 -2.85 8.01
N PRO A 336 -10.43 -3.39 8.17
CA PRO A 336 -11.01 -4.35 7.23
C PRO A 336 -11.29 -3.77 5.84
N TRP A 337 -11.48 -2.43 5.70
CA TRP A 337 -11.72 -1.79 4.40
C TRP A 337 -10.50 -1.83 3.47
N LEU A 338 -9.30 -2.08 4.03
CA LEU A 338 -8.12 -2.37 3.22
C LEU A 338 -8.35 -3.57 2.27
N ALA A 339 -9.24 -4.50 2.61
CA ALA A 339 -9.58 -5.63 1.77
C ALA A 339 -10.09 -5.22 0.37
N GLY A 340 -10.82 -4.11 0.29
CA GLY A 340 -11.33 -3.52 -0.96
C GLY A 340 -10.39 -2.51 -1.62
N SER A 341 -9.28 -2.15 -0.97
CA SER A 341 -8.34 -1.16 -1.48
C SER A 341 -7.44 -1.75 -2.58
N PHE A 342 -7.56 -1.27 -3.81
CA PHE A 342 -6.67 -1.69 -4.91
C PHE A 342 -5.20 -1.42 -4.62
N GLY A 343 -4.87 -0.34 -3.93
CA GLY A 343 -3.49 -0.06 -3.49
C GLY A 343 -2.94 -1.14 -2.57
N PHE A 344 -3.77 -1.69 -1.67
CA PHE A 344 -3.39 -2.81 -0.81
C PHE A 344 -3.25 -4.11 -1.60
N VAL A 345 -4.21 -4.43 -2.47
CA VAL A 345 -4.18 -5.60 -3.36
C VAL A 345 -2.90 -5.63 -4.20
N LEU A 346 -2.65 -4.56 -4.94
CA LEU A 346 -1.46 -4.45 -5.80
C LEU A 346 -0.15 -4.56 -5.00
N SER A 347 -0.11 -3.94 -3.82
CA SER A 347 1.06 -3.97 -2.96
C SER A 347 1.38 -5.37 -2.41
N VAL A 348 0.36 -6.13 -2.02
CA VAL A 348 0.52 -7.52 -1.56
C VAL A 348 0.91 -8.44 -2.72
N LEU A 349 0.23 -8.31 -3.89
CA LEU A 349 0.54 -9.10 -5.08
C LEU A 349 1.96 -8.84 -5.58
N ALA A 350 2.39 -7.57 -5.69
CA ALA A 350 3.75 -7.22 -6.08
C ALA A 350 4.78 -7.86 -5.13
N THR A 351 4.58 -7.75 -3.82
CA THR A 351 5.51 -8.31 -2.83
C THR A 351 5.54 -9.84 -2.88
N ALA A 352 4.38 -10.48 -2.99
CA ALA A 352 4.31 -11.93 -3.15
C ALA A 352 5.01 -12.38 -4.44
N GLY A 353 4.78 -11.68 -5.56
CA GLY A 353 5.45 -11.93 -6.84
C GLY A 353 6.97 -11.81 -6.72
N LEU A 354 7.45 -10.75 -6.08
CA LEU A 354 8.88 -10.54 -5.82
C LEU A 354 9.48 -11.70 -5.01
N LEU A 355 8.84 -12.07 -3.90
CA LEU A 355 9.37 -13.11 -3.01
C LEU A 355 9.31 -14.51 -3.62
N LEU A 356 8.30 -14.81 -4.44
CA LEU A 356 8.07 -16.15 -4.98
C LEU A 356 8.71 -16.35 -6.37
N ALA A 357 8.71 -15.32 -7.22
CA ALA A 357 9.02 -15.46 -8.65
C ALA A 357 10.33 -14.78 -9.08
N SER A 358 10.82 -13.73 -8.39
CA SER A 358 12.00 -12.99 -8.88
C SER A 358 13.27 -13.87 -8.92
N GLY A 359 13.52 -14.69 -7.90
CA GLY A 359 14.68 -15.59 -7.86
C GLY A 359 14.65 -16.63 -8.99
N PRO A 360 13.62 -17.50 -9.08
CA PRO A 360 13.48 -18.46 -10.16
C PRO A 360 13.53 -17.85 -11.56
N LEU A 361 12.99 -16.63 -11.71
CA LEU A 361 13.02 -15.91 -12.98
C LEU A 361 14.42 -15.41 -13.30
N ALA A 362 15.12 -14.82 -12.33
CA ALA A 362 16.51 -14.41 -12.48
C ALA A 362 17.42 -15.61 -12.84
N ASP A 363 17.25 -16.75 -12.19
CA ASP A 363 18.00 -17.96 -12.47
C ASP A 363 17.75 -18.50 -13.90
N ARG A 364 16.52 -18.35 -14.43
CA ARG A 364 16.21 -18.69 -15.83
C ARG A 364 16.85 -17.71 -16.82
N LEU A 365 16.74 -16.42 -16.56
CA LEU A 365 17.27 -15.36 -17.41
C LEU A 365 18.81 -15.36 -17.41
N SER A 366 19.45 -15.70 -16.29
CA SER A 366 20.92 -15.76 -16.17
C SER A 366 21.58 -16.87 -17.00
N ARG A 367 20.78 -17.77 -17.59
CA ARG A 367 21.28 -18.74 -18.60
C ARG A 367 21.63 -18.10 -19.94
N HIS A 368 21.08 -16.89 -20.19
CA HIS A 368 21.25 -16.19 -21.49
C HIS A 368 21.74 -14.75 -21.29
N LEU A 369 21.68 -14.20 -20.09
CA LEU A 369 22.00 -12.82 -19.76
C LEU A 369 22.99 -12.75 -18.59
N PRO A 370 23.84 -11.73 -18.50
CA PRO A 370 24.63 -11.47 -17.31
C PRO A 370 23.73 -11.37 -16.07
N ARG A 371 24.19 -11.89 -14.93
CA ARG A 371 23.39 -12.03 -13.71
C ARG A 371 22.77 -10.70 -13.23
N LEU A 372 23.49 -9.58 -13.35
CA LEU A 372 22.97 -8.27 -12.99
C LEU A 372 21.79 -7.86 -13.86
N VAL A 373 21.87 -8.08 -15.17
CA VAL A 373 20.78 -7.80 -16.12
C VAL A 373 19.61 -8.74 -15.87
N ALA A 374 19.88 -10.01 -15.60
CA ALA A 374 18.84 -11.00 -15.27
C ALA A 374 18.06 -10.60 -14.02
N LEU A 375 18.74 -10.12 -12.97
CA LEU A 375 18.10 -9.64 -11.74
C LEU A 375 17.32 -8.33 -11.97
N ALA A 376 17.90 -7.39 -12.72
CA ALA A 376 17.25 -6.11 -13.04
C ALA A 376 15.93 -6.31 -13.82
N LEU A 377 15.86 -7.30 -14.69
CA LEU A 377 14.65 -7.66 -15.43
C LEU A 377 13.69 -8.53 -14.61
N ALA A 378 14.20 -9.47 -13.81
CA ALA A 378 13.37 -10.43 -13.09
C ALA A 378 12.49 -9.75 -12.03
N VAL A 379 12.98 -8.70 -11.36
CA VAL A 379 12.28 -7.99 -10.30
C VAL A 379 11.01 -7.30 -10.84
N PRO A 380 11.09 -6.35 -11.81
CA PRO A 380 9.89 -5.70 -12.32
C PRO A 380 8.97 -6.67 -13.08
N LEU A 381 9.53 -7.66 -13.78
CA LEU A 381 8.72 -8.66 -14.47
C LEU A 381 7.93 -9.55 -13.51
N ALA A 382 8.51 -9.96 -12.38
CA ALA A 382 7.81 -10.73 -11.35
C ALA A 382 6.67 -9.91 -10.71
N ALA A 383 6.91 -8.63 -10.43
CA ALA A 383 5.89 -7.74 -9.90
C ALA A 383 4.77 -7.49 -10.92
N GLN A 384 5.13 -7.20 -12.17
CA GLN A 384 4.17 -6.96 -13.26
C GLN A 384 3.26 -8.18 -13.47
N LEU A 385 3.82 -9.38 -13.59
CA LEU A 385 3.06 -10.63 -13.77
C LEU A 385 2.11 -10.89 -12.60
N ALA A 386 2.56 -10.65 -11.36
CA ALA A 386 1.73 -10.84 -10.18
C ALA A 386 0.58 -9.82 -10.10
N CYS A 387 0.80 -8.57 -10.53
CA CYS A 387 -0.19 -7.50 -10.50
C CYS A 387 -1.14 -7.52 -11.70
N THR A 388 -0.78 -8.18 -12.80
CA THR A 388 -1.57 -8.19 -14.04
C THR A 388 -3.05 -8.54 -13.84
N PRO A 389 -3.45 -9.57 -13.05
CA PRO A 389 -4.86 -9.88 -12.85
C PRO A 389 -5.66 -8.73 -12.19
N ALA A 390 -5.06 -8.06 -11.21
CA ALA A 390 -5.70 -6.93 -10.53
C ALA A 390 -5.72 -5.67 -11.41
N LEU A 391 -4.66 -5.42 -12.16
CA LEU A 391 -4.58 -4.30 -13.10
C LEU A 391 -5.60 -4.44 -14.23
N ALA A 392 -5.85 -5.66 -14.71
CA ALA A 392 -6.86 -5.92 -15.74
C ALA A 392 -8.29 -5.56 -15.31
N LEU A 393 -8.58 -5.58 -13.99
CA LEU A 393 -9.85 -5.12 -13.43
C LEU A 393 -9.93 -3.59 -13.31
N LEU A 394 -8.78 -2.92 -13.20
CA LEU A 394 -8.69 -1.47 -13.00
C LEU A 394 -8.57 -0.68 -14.30
N GLN A 395 -7.91 -1.25 -15.29
CA GLN A 395 -7.54 -0.55 -16.51
C GLN A 395 -7.87 -1.40 -17.74
N PRO A 396 -8.53 -0.81 -18.75
CA PRO A 396 -8.82 -1.52 -20.00
C PRO A 396 -7.55 -1.82 -20.82
N ALA A 397 -6.44 -1.13 -20.53
CA ALA A 397 -5.19 -1.24 -21.28
C ALA A 397 -4.00 -1.53 -20.36
N MET A 398 -3.12 -2.43 -20.80
CA MET A 398 -1.91 -2.87 -20.11
C MET A 398 -0.68 -2.17 -20.66
N PRO A 399 0.24 -1.68 -19.80
CA PRO A 399 1.48 -1.05 -20.20
C PRO A 399 2.48 -2.08 -20.78
N VAL A 400 2.84 -1.90 -22.04
CA VAL A 400 3.82 -2.78 -22.72
C VAL A 400 5.25 -2.46 -22.27
N HIS A 401 5.57 -1.19 -22.17
CA HIS A 401 6.92 -0.71 -21.85
C HIS A 401 7.18 -0.58 -20.34
N GLY A 402 6.22 -1.01 -19.49
CA GLY A 402 6.32 -0.88 -18.03
C GLY A 402 7.56 -1.54 -17.42
N VAL A 403 7.93 -2.74 -17.88
CA VAL A 403 9.16 -3.42 -17.41
C VAL A 403 10.40 -2.64 -17.79
N LEU A 404 10.48 -2.16 -19.05
CA LEU A 404 11.61 -1.38 -19.56
C LEU A 404 11.75 -0.07 -18.76
N ALA A 405 10.66 0.67 -18.61
CA ALA A 405 10.63 1.93 -17.85
C ALA A 405 11.07 1.72 -16.39
N ASN A 406 10.63 0.64 -15.76
CA ASN A 406 11.03 0.29 -14.38
C ASN A 406 12.53 -0.02 -14.27
N VAL A 407 13.09 -0.79 -15.21
CA VAL A 407 14.53 -1.13 -15.22
C VAL A 407 15.38 0.13 -15.41
N LEU A 408 14.98 1.00 -16.34
CA LEU A 408 15.73 2.24 -16.65
C LEU A 408 15.62 3.27 -15.52
N SER A 409 14.48 3.35 -14.84
CA SER A 409 14.27 4.29 -13.73
C SER A 409 14.88 3.80 -12.40
N ALA A 410 15.05 2.49 -12.22
CA ALA A 410 15.50 1.88 -10.96
C ALA A 410 16.81 2.47 -10.39
N PRO A 411 17.85 2.81 -11.18
CA PRO A 411 19.09 3.39 -10.63
C PRO A 411 18.91 4.80 -10.05
N ALA A 412 17.93 5.56 -10.55
CA ALA A 412 17.71 6.96 -10.16
C ALA A 412 16.81 7.11 -8.93
N VAL A 413 15.93 6.13 -8.66
CA VAL A 413 14.97 6.21 -7.53
C VAL A 413 15.67 6.25 -6.16
N PRO A 414 16.68 5.40 -5.84
CA PRO A 414 17.34 5.48 -4.53
C PRO A 414 18.03 6.81 -4.23
N PRO A 415 18.85 7.40 -5.12
CA PRO A 415 19.46 8.70 -4.85
C PRO A 415 18.42 9.83 -4.77
N ALA A 416 17.37 9.81 -5.61
CA ALA A 416 16.28 10.78 -5.53
C ALA A 416 15.59 10.73 -4.15
N THR A 417 15.27 9.52 -3.67
CA THR A 417 14.65 9.32 -2.35
C THR A 417 15.56 9.75 -1.22
N ALA A 418 16.83 9.33 -1.23
CA ALA A 418 17.77 9.64 -0.15
C ALA A 418 18.04 11.14 -0.05
N LEU A 419 18.31 11.80 -1.17
CA LEU A 419 18.57 13.24 -1.23
C LEU A 419 17.32 14.06 -0.87
N GLY A 420 16.14 13.64 -1.37
CA GLY A 420 14.88 14.27 -1.03
C GLY A 420 14.52 14.15 0.45
N LEU A 421 14.72 12.97 1.07
CA LEU A 421 14.52 12.80 2.51
C LEU A 421 15.53 13.63 3.33
N LEU A 422 16.79 13.70 2.92
CA LEU A 422 17.79 14.56 3.57
C LEU A 422 17.40 16.03 3.44
N ALA A 423 16.96 16.47 2.25
CA ALA A 423 16.44 17.83 2.04
C ALA A 423 15.26 18.13 2.98
N THR A 424 14.33 17.18 3.14
CA THR A 424 13.19 17.29 4.04
C THR A 424 13.63 17.51 5.49
N LEU A 425 14.59 16.73 5.98
CA LEU A 425 15.07 16.80 7.37
C LEU A 425 15.88 18.07 7.66
N VAL A 426 16.61 18.57 6.66
CA VAL A 426 17.49 19.74 6.81
C VAL A 426 16.73 21.05 6.56
N ALA A 427 15.63 21.05 5.84
CA ALA A 427 14.91 22.26 5.43
C ALA A 427 14.61 23.25 6.58
N PRO A 428 14.16 22.82 7.78
CA PRO A 428 13.92 23.76 8.88
C PRO A 428 15.17 24.44 9.44
N ALA A 429 16.33 23.78 9.32
CA ALA A 429 17.60 24.29 9.87
C ALA A 429 18.40 25.10 8.84
N SER A 430 18.36 24.69 7.57
CA SER A 430 19.10 25.33 6.48
C SER A 430 18.35 25.22 5.16
N PRO A 431 17.52 26.23 4.80
CA PRO A 431 16.82 26.25 3.52
C PRO A 431 17.76 26.16 2.30
N THR A 432 18.93 26.80 2.36
CA THR A 432 19.91 26.77 1.28
C THR A 432 20.45 25.36 1.05
N LEU A 433 20.82 24.63 2.12
CA LEU A 433 21.29 23.25 1.99
C LEU A 433 20.15 22.33 1.50
N ALA A 434 18.91 22.55 1.95
CA ALA A 434 17.75 21.82 1.44
C ALA A 434 17.55 22.05 -0.06
N GLN A 435 17.69 23.28 -0.56
CA GLN A 435 17.63 23.60 -1.99
C GLN A 435 18.72 22.89 -2.79
N LEU A 436 19.96 22.86 -2.29
CA LEU A 436 21.06 22.15 -2.95
C LEU A 436 20.79 20.64 -3.03
N LEU A 437 20.29 20.04 -1.93
CA LEU A 437 19.94 18.63 -1.90
C LEU A 437 18.73 18.33 -2.80
N ALA A 438 17.73 19.20 -2.83
CA ALA A 438 16.58 19.09 -3.72
C ALA A 438 17.00 19.22 -5.19
N ALA A 439 17.94 20.12 -5.52
CA ALA A 439 18.50 20.24 -6.87
C ALA A 439 19.26 18.99 -7.30
N ALA A 440 20.06 18.42 -6.40
CA ALA A 440 20.74 17.14 -6.67
C ALA A 440 19.75 15.98 -6.83
N ALA A 441 18.66 15.93 -6.04
CA ALA A 441 17.56 14.99 -6.24
C ALA A 441 16.85 15.24 -7.59
N GLY A 442 16.72 16.52 -7.99
CA GLY A 442 16.17 16.96 -9.27
C GLY A 442 16.84 16.33 -10.48
N VAL A 443 18.17 16.17 -10.45
CA VAL A 443 18.92 15.47 -11.54
C VAL A 443 18.47 14.01 -11.66
N ALA A 444 18.30 13.31 -10.54
CA ALA A 444 17.85 11.93 -10.56
C ALA A 444 16.37 11.82 -10.98
N THR A 445 15.51 12.74 -10.54
CA THR A 445 14.10 12.75 -10.94
C THR A 445 13.91 13.16 -12.39
N ALA A 446 14.76 14.03 -12.95
CA ALA A 446 14.75 14.36 -14.39
C ALA A 446 15.03 13.13 -15.25
N TRP A 447 15.93 12.24 -14.81
CA TRP A 447 16.12 10.94 -15.47
C TRP A 447 14.84 10.10 -15.45
N VAL A 448 14.17 9.98 -14.30
CA VAL A 448 12.90 9.23 -14.20
C VAL A 448 11.84 9.83 -15.11
N ALA A 449 11.70 11.16 -15.15
CA ALA A 449 10.77 11.86 -16.04
C ALA A 449 11.07 11.59 -17.50
N SER A 450 12.34 11.71 -17.92
CA SER A 450 12.77 11.45 -19.28
C SER A 450 12.48 10.02 -19.72
N VAL A 451 12.75 9.03 -18.85
CA VAL A 451 12.42 7.61 -19.11
C VAL A 451 10.91 7.43 -19.25
N ALA A 452 10.11 8.04 -18.36
CA ALA A 452 8.65 7.93 -18.41
C ALA A 452 8.09 8.48 -19.71
N THR A 453 8.47 9.71 -20.08
CA THR A 453 8.00 10.39 -21.29
C THR A 453 8.48 9.66 -22.55
N TRP A 454 9.75 9.24 -22.57
CA TRP A 454 10.28 8.47 -23.72
C TRP A 454 9.55 7.15 -23.90
N CYS A 455 9.38 6.34 -22.83
CA CYS A 455 8.69 5.05 -22.92
C CYS A 455 7.20 5.21 -23.23
N ALA A 456 6.55 6.28 -22.75
CA ALA A 456 5.14 6.58 -23.04
C ALA A 456 4.93 7.00 -24.51
N GLY A 457 5.92 7.65 -25.14
CA GLY A 457 5.92 8.04 -26.54
C GLY A 457 6.23 6.92 -27.53
N LEU A 458 6.66 5.74 -27.07
CA LEU A 458 6.92 4.61 -27.96
C LEU A 458 5.61 4.03 -28.53
N PRO A 459 5.63 3.48 -29.77
CA PRO A 459 4.46 2.87 -30.37
C PRO A 459 3.95 1.70 -29.51
N LEU A 460 2.63 1.48 -29.48
CA LEU A 460 1.98 0.45 -28.69
C LEU A 460 2.31 0.53 -27.19
N ALA A 461 2.43 1.76 -26.65
CA ALA A 461 2.72 1.98 -25.23
C ALA A 461 1.73 1.24 -24.31
N THR A 462 0.48 1.10 -24.74
CA THR A 462 -0.54 0.31 -24.07
C THR A 462 -1.26 -0.61 -25.06
N VAL A 463 -1.64 -1.81 -24.57
CA VAL A 463 -2.47 -2.76 -25.33
C VAL A 463 -3.66 -3.19 -24.47
N PRO A 464 -4.82 -3.52 -25.07
CA PRO A 464 -5.94 -4.11 -24.34
C PRO A 464 -5.47 -5.34 -23.55
N TRP A 465 -5.95 -5.50 -22.33
CA TRP A 465 -5.51 -6.59 -21.44
C TRP A 465 -5.67 -7.99 -22.06
N TRP A 466 -6.75 -8.22 -22.85
CA TRP A 466 -6.99 -9.49 -23.54
C TRP A 466 -5.94 -9.78 -24.61
N VAL A 467 -5.41 -8.75 -25.30
CA VAL A 467 -4.29 -8.90 -26.24
C VAL A 467 -3.02 -9.33 -25.52
N ALA A 468 -2.71 -8.70 -24.40
CA ALA A 468 -1.56 -9.07 -23.57
C ALA A 468 -1.65 -10.53 -23.08
N VAL A 469 -2.84 -10.97 -22.63
CA VAL A 469 -3.10 -12.35 -22.20
C VAL A 469 -2.97 -13.33 -23.36
N THR A 470 -3.56 -13.04 -24.52
CA THR A 470 -3.48 -13.93 -25.70
C THR A 470 -2.05 -14.08 -26.21
N ILE A 471 -1.28 -12.99 -26.30
CA ILE A 471 0.15 -13.04 -26.67
C ILE A 471 0.95 -13.86 -25.64
N GLY A 472 0.71 -13.66 -24.36
CA GLY A 472 1.35 -14.42 -23.29
C GLY A 472 1.03 -15.92 -23.34
N ALA A 473 -0.23 -16.27 -23.56
CA ALA A 473 -0.67 -17.66 -23.71
C ALA A 473 -0.09 -18.32 -24.97
N ALA A 474 -0.11 -17.62 -26.10
CA ALA A 474 0.50 -18.09 -27.36
C ALA A 474 2.00 -18.32 -27.23
N GLY A 475 2.72 -17.39 -26.58
CA GLY A 475 4.14 -17.52 -26.28
C GLY A 475 4.48 -18.73 -25.39
N LEU A 476 3.68 -18.99 -24.35
CA LEU A 476 3.79 -20.17 -23.49
C LEU A 476 3.54 -21.47 -24.26
N LEU A 477 2.51 -21.49 -25.12
CA LEU A 477 2.18 -22.65 -25.94
C LEU A 477 3.31 -22.96 -26.91
N LEU A 478 3.80 -21.94 -27.62
CA LEU A 478 4.92 -22.07 -28.55
C LEU A 478 6.20 -22.57 -27.84
N ALA A 479 6.52 -22.01 -26.65
CA ALA A 479 7.65 -22.46 -25.84
C ALA A 479 7.51 -23.92 -25.39
N ARG A 480 6.29 -24.38 -25.07
CA ARG A 480 6.01 -25.80 -24.76
C ARG A 480 6.18 -26.69 -26.01
N LEU A 481 5.66 -26.28 -27.15
CA LEU A 481 5.78 -27.04 -28.39
C LEU A 481 7.25 -27.16 -28.85
N LEU A 482 8.02 -26.09 -28.75
CA LEU A 482 9.45 -26.11 -29.08
C LEU A 482 10.26 -27.00 -28.13
N ARG A 483 9.91 -27.07 -26.84
CA ARG A 483 10.55 -27.98 -25.89
C ARG A 483 10.17 -29.44 -26.16
N SER A 484 8.93 -29.72 -26.53
CA SER A 484 8.47 -31.09 -26.82
C SER A 484 9.12 -31.61 -28.12
N SER A 485 9.29 -30.76 -29.14
CA SER A 485 9.99 -31.12 -30.39
C SER A 485 11.50 -31.40 -30.20
N ARG A 486 12.17 -30.63 -29.32
CA ARG A 486 13.58 -30.91 -28.97
C ARG A 486 13.73 -32.25 -28.25
N ARG A 487 12.86 -32.58 -27.27
CA ARG A 487 12.87 -33.88 -26.58
C ARG A 487 12.54 -35.07 -27.50
N ARG A 488 11.80 -34.85 -28.61
CA ARG A 488 11.51 -35.90 -29.61
C ARG A 488 12.71 -36.10 -30.57
N ARG A 489 13.57 -35.10 -30.77
CA ARG A 489 14.78 -35.23 -31.60
C ARG A 489 15.98 -35.84 -30.83
N GLU A 490 15.93 -35.84 -29.51
CA GLU A 490 16.96 -36.42 -28.64
C GLU A 490 16.65 -37.87 -28.23
N ARG A 491 15.50 -38.42 -28.67
CA ARG A 491 15.13 -39.84 -28.56
C ARG A 491 15.20 -40.51 -29.92
#